data_c72ab6b0ef7b24a560c1c9a78e27f6eb
#
_entry.id   c72ab6b0ef7b24a560c1c9a78e27f6eb
#
_cell.length_a   1.000
_cell.length_b   1.000
_cell.length_c   1.000
_cell.angle_alpha   90.00
_cell.angle_beta   90.00
_cell.angle_gamma   90.00
#
_symmetry.space_group_name_H-M   'P 1'
#
loop_
_entity.id
_entity.type
_entity.pdbx_description
1 polymer ?
#
loop_
_entity_poly.entity_id
_entity_poly.type
_entity_poly.pdbx_seq_one_letter_code
_entity_poly.pdbx_strand_id
1 'polypeptide(L)'
;MNKTTYIPCLKKKYSTDDFGTIQIRITTNRKSKYETLGEKIKEKYWNPEKKEVRKNHPEQERLNALLETTINELKQLNNVPDTEIISVEKVSFIKFFKEQLEYLLIRKRLGSYKSQKTGFYHLSNYLTSKGKTDLLFEEITPLLIRDFETYLKGKEVLNNSCIKYIKTFKSVYNQGVKLGIYQQKSDPFVLIKNKYSPVEKKTLKRIDIEKIFKTTFDEKDPLYNIKNYFLFQIFAQGIRVSDLLTLRWGNIKDGEINFYQLKTKSQHRIPFNDIIVLKIADYLPNRGLDVINFKFNFDVLDKNYSMTFKEIEDKYENIRSGNIQKFIEGDEEFVKELESWFEVLNKHKELLIMGLIVKIVEHSKKNLKKFIFPILDDEVFKDVDFTSEKYTLSKYQFNQMSSKTTVYNKYLKKLQEKCEIDIVLTSHLARHSYTSLMIESTDKDIYTISKSLGHANLSTTQHYISEFLDERVFKENDKLNKTFKNIF
;
A
#
# COMPACT_ATOMS: atom_id res chain seq x y z
N MET A 1 14.66 6.92 -51.24
CA MET A 1 13.43 6.65 -50.45
C MET A 1 13.74 5.67 -49.36
N ASN A 2 13.61 6.07 -48.07
CA ASN A 2 13.85 5.19 -46.94
C ASN A 2 12.69 4.18 -46.83
N LYS A 3 12.91 2.93 -47.22
CA LYS A 3 11.87 1.90 -47.20
C LYS A 3 11.66 1.40 -45.77
N THR A 4 10.54 1.81 -45.13
CA THR A 4 10.12 1.25 -43.85
C THR A 4 9.28 0.00 -44.05
N THR A 5 9.57 -1.08 -43.34
CA THR A 5 8.82 -2.32 -43.37
C THR A 5 8.12 -2.60 -42.05
N TYR A 6 6.90 -3.09 -42.10
CA TYR A 6 6.05 -3.43 -40.95
C TYR A 6 5.76 -4.92 -40.98
N ILE A 7 6.28 -5.67 -40.01
CA ILE A 7 6.20 -7.14 -40.01
C ILE A 7 5.62 -7.60 -38.67
N PRO A 8 4.40 -8.16 -38.65
CA PRO A 8 3.86 -8.81 -37.48
C PRO A 8 4.75 -9.97 -37.02
N CYS A 9 4.91 -10.11 -35.70
CA CYS A 9 5.67 -11.20 -35.12
C CYS A 9 5.12 -11.56 -33.73
N LEU A 10 5.36 -12.80 -33.30
CA LEU A 10 5.06 -13.26 -31.97
C LEU A 10 6.35 -13.26 -31.15
N LYS A 11 6.41 -12.49 -30.06
CA LYS A 11 7.59 -12.42 -29.18
C LYS A 11 7.32 -13.16 -27.88
N LYS A 12 8.11 -14.18 -27.62
CA LYS A 12 8.16 -14.92 -26.34
C LYS A 12 9.16 -14.27 -25.39
N LYS A 13 8.92 -14.37 -24.10
CA LYS A 13 9.87 -13.89 -23.08
C LYS A 13 11.03 -14.85 -22.93
N TYR A 14 10.72 -16.16 -22.92
CA TYR A 14 11.69 -17.25 -22.94
C TYR A 14 11.34 -18.22 -24.08
N SER A 15 12.34 -18.95 -24.61
CA SER A 15 12.14 -19.90 -25.70
C SER A 15 11.17 -21.05 -25.35
N THR A 16 11.08 -21.37 -24.05
CA THR A 16 10.20 -22.42 -23.51
C THR A 16 8.78 -21.98 -23.24
N ASP A 17 8.45 -20.68 -23.41
CA ASP A 17 7.10 -20.19 -23.14
C ASP A 17 6.11 -20.66 -24.20
N ASP A 18 4.95 -21.17 -23.76
CA ASP A 18 3.84 -21.53 -24.66
C ASP A 18 3.12 -20.31 -25.24
N PHE A 19 3.24 -19.14 -24.58
CA PHE A 19 2.60 -17.89 -24.95
C PHE A 19 3.59 -16.87 -25.46
N GLY A 20 3.23 -16.15 -26.50
CA GLY A 20 3.93 -14.98 -26.98
C GLY A 20 3.03 -13.75 -27.07
N THR A 21 3.62 -12.57 -27.04
CA THR A 21 2.93 -11.29 -27.25
C THR A 21 3.00 -10.92 -28.72
N ILE A 22 1.85 -10.56 -29.31
CA ILE A 22 1.78 -10.09 -30.69
C ILE A 22 2.38 -8.69 -30.78
N GLN A 23 3.37 -8.52 -31.67
CA GLN A 23 4.09 -7.28 -31.91
C GLN A 23 4.23 -7.00 -33.42
N ILE A 24 4.45 -5.75 -33.78
CA ILE A 24 4.82 -5.33 -35.13
C ILE A 24 6.28 -4.88 -35.10
N ARG A 25 7.14 -5.56 -35.85
CA ARG A 25 8.52 -5.13 -36.08
C ARG A 25 8.53 -4.08 -37.19
N ILE A 26 8.95 -2.86 -36.85
CA ILE A 26 9.09 -1.74 -37.75
C ILE A 26 10.59 -1.58 -38.04
N THR A 27 10.99 -1.74 -39.30
CA THR A 27 12.41 -1.62 -39.69
C THR A 27 12.56 -0.46 -40.67
N THR A 28 13.37 0.53 -40.28
CA THR A 28 13.74 1.70 -41.09
C THR A 28 15.27 1.83 -41.08
N ASN A 29 15.89 1.95 -42.24
CA ASN A 29 17.35 2.12 -42.36
C ASN A 29 18.15 1.05 -41.60
N ARG A 30 17.75 -0.23 -41.71
CA ARG A 30 18.34 -1.41 -41.03
C ARG A 30 18.22 -1.37 -39.50
N LYS A 31 17.53 -0.42 -38.88
CA LYS A 31 17.24 -0.38 -37.44
C LYS A 31 15.80 -0.85 -37.22
N SER A 32 15.62 -1.79 -36.30
CA SER A 32 14.29 -2.31 -35.96
C SER A 32 13.83 -1.83 -34.61
N LYS A 33 12.57 -1.40 -34.52
CA LYS A 33 11.82 -1.17 -33.28
C LYS A 33 10.57 -2.08 -33.27
N TYR A 34 10.02 -2.30 -32.09
CA TYR A 34 8.86 -3.17 -31.92
C TYR A 34 7.72 -2.40 -31.27
N GLU A 35 6.54 -2.50 -31.85
CA GLU A 35 5.29 -1.98 -31.30
C GLU A 35 4.45 -3.17 -30.83
N THR A 36 3.91 -3.11 -29.61
CA THR A 36 3.15 -4.21 -29.02
C THR A 36 1.65 -3.94 -29.12
N LEU A 37 0.88 -4.95 -29.53
CA LEU A 37 -0.58 -4.89 -29.50
C LEU A 37 -1.15 -5.15 -28.09
N GLY A 38 -0.32 -5.61 -27.14
CA GLY A 38 -0.78 -5.97 -25.79
C GLY A 38 -1.44 -7.33 -25.68
N GLU A 39 -1.71 -7.99 -26.82
CA GLU A 39 -2.39 -9.29 -26.89
C GLU A 39 -1.40 -10.45 -26.80
N LYS A 40 -1.76 -11.50 -26.03
CA LYS A 40 -0.96 -12.71 -25.86
C LYS A 40 -1.72 -13.92 -26.38
N ILE A 41 -1.06 -14.71 -27.21
CA ILE A 41 -1.62 -15.97 -27.73
C ILE A 41 -0.64 -17.13 -27.55
N LYS A 42 -1.15 -18.37 -27.54
CA LYS A 42 -0.29 -19.57 -27.60
C LYS A 42 0.38 -19.67 -28.96
N GLU A 43 1.64 -20.10 -28.99
CA GLU A 43 2.43 -20.23 -30.22
C GLU A 43 1.74 -21.06 -31.29
N LYS A 44 1.04 -22.13 -30.91
CA LYS A 44 0.29 -22.98 -31.85
C LYS A 44 -0.76 -22.24 -32.69
N TYR A 45 -1.21 -21.08 -32.22
CA TYR A 45 -2.19 -20.23 -32.94
C TYR A 45 -1.53 -19.15 -33.78
N TRP A 46 -0.21 -19.03 -33.79
CA TRP A 46 0.52 -18.10 -34.65
C TRP A 46 0.98 -18.78 -35.94
N ASN A 47 0.78 -18.12 -37.06
CA ASN A 47 1.34 -18.53 -38.35
C ASN A 47 2.58 -17.69 -38.67
N PRO A 48 3.82 -18.20 -38.53
CA PRO A 48 5.03 -17.43 -38.75
C PRO A 48 5.28 -17.09 -40.22
N GLU A 49 4.74 -17.89 -41.19
CA GLU A 49 4.88 -17.66 -42.63
C GLU A 49 3.96 -16.53 -43.09
N LYS A 50 2.67 -16.63 -42.75
CA LYS A 50 1.66 -15.62 -43.11
C LYS A 50 1.68 -14.43 -42.15
N LYS A 51 2.31 -14.53 -41.00
CA LYS A 51 2.43 -13.49 -39.95
C LYS A 51 1.06 -13.02 -39.43
N GLU A 52 0.19 -13.97 -39.20
CA GLU A 52 -1.19 -13.79 -38.79
C GLU A 52 -1.62 -14.81 -37.73
N VAL A 53 -2.73 -14.55 -37.05
CA VAL A 53 -3.34 -15.50 -36.10
C VAL A 53 -4.12 -16.55 -36.94
N ARG A 54 -3.87 -17.85 -36.62
CA ARG A 54 -4.49 -18.99 -37.36
C ARG A 54 -6.00 -19.06 -37.14
N LYS A 55 -6.73 -19.61 -38.12
CA LYS A 55 -8.20 -19.75 -38.15
C LYS A 55 -8.77 -20.53 -36.94
N ASN A 56 -8.00 -21.37 -36.32
CA ASN A 56 -8.42 -22.15 -35.13
C ASN A 56 -8.33 -21.40 -33.82
N HIS A 57 -7.98 -20.12 -33.81
CA HIS A 57 -8.04 -19.27 -32.60
C HIS A 57 -9.44 -18.66 -32.47
N PRO A 58 -10.08 -18.69 -31.25
CA PRO A 58 -11.44 -18.18 -31.06
C PRO A 58 -11.66 -16.72 -31.50
N GLU A 59 -10.64 -15.88 -31.33
CA GLU A 59 -10.69 -14.45 -31.68
C GLU A 59 -9.83 -14.09 -32.90
N GLN A 60 -9.68 -15.02 -33.82
CA GLN A 60 -8.79 -14.86 -34.99
C GLN A 60 -9.15 -13.61 -35.82
N GLU A 61 -10.42 -13.40 -36.10
CA GLU A 61 -10.87 -12.25 -36.91
C GLU A 61 -10.57 -10.92 -36.22
N ARG A 62 -10.90 -10.82 -34.93
CA ARG A 62 -10.63 -9.62 -34.13
C ARG A 62 -9.16 -9.28 -34.09
N LEU A 63 -8.31 -10.28 -33.82
CA LEU A 63 -6.87 -10.08 -33.67
C LEU A 63 -6.18 -9.74 -34.98
N ASN A 64 -6.61 -10.34 -36.10
CA ASN A 64 -6.07 -10.03 -37.44
C ASN A 64 -6.58 -8.66 -37.94
N ALA A 65 -7.81 -8.29 -37.66
CA ALA A 65 -8.33 -6.94 -37.94
C ALA A 65 -7.55 -5.87 -37.10
N LEU A 66 -7.27 -6.14 -35.83
CA LEU A 66 -6.48 -5.26 -34.99
C LEU A 66 -5.05 -5.09 -35.53
N LEU A 67 -4.42 -6.19 -35.99
CA LEU A 67 -3.11 -6.16 -36.63
C LEU A 67 -3.11 -5.28 -37.87
N GLU A 68 -4.08 -5.46 -38.73
CA GLU A 68 -4.20 -4.70 -39.99
C GLU A 68 -4.45 -3.21 -39.71
N THR A 69 -5.38 -2.88 -38.83
CA THR A 69 -5.66 -1.50 -38.41
C THR A 69 -4.40 -0.82 -37.86
N THR A 70 -3.71 -1.47 -36.94
CA THR A 70 -2.49 -0.91 -36.33
C THR A 70 -1.37 -0.72 -37.37
N ILE A 71 -1.22 -1.66 -38.34
CA ILE A 71 -0.23 -1.50 -39.41
C ILE A 71 -0.62 -0.32 -40.34
N ASN A 72 -1.87 -0.14 -40.62
CA ASN A 72 -2.34 0.97 -41.49
C ASN A 72 -2.14 2.33 -40.78
N GLU A 73 -2.43 2.42 -39.48
CA GLU A 73 -2.15 3.61 -38.65
C GLU A 73 -0.65 3.93 -38.65
N LEU A 74 0.18 2.92 -38.45
CA LEU A 74 1.66 3.06 -38.44
C LEU A 74 2.21 3.48 -39.81
N LYS A 75 1.60 3.00 -40.93
CA LYS A 75 1.96 3.44 -42.28
C LYS A 75 1.54 4.87 -42.54
N GLN A 76 0.33 5.27 -42.11
CA GLN A 76 -0.14 6.66 -42.23
C GLN A 76 0.75 7.62 -41.47
N LEU A 77 1.16 7.27 -40.26
CA LEU A 77 2.08 8.06 -39.41
C LEU A 77 3.48 8.22 -40.01
N ASN A 78 3.93 7.28 -40.88
CA ASN A 78 5.24 7.31 -41.52
C ASN A 78 5.20 7.75 -43.03
N ASN A 79 4.04 7.95 -43.59
CA ASN A 79 3.87 8.41 -44.98
C ASN A 79 3.63 9.93 -45.12
N VAL A 80 3.92 10.70 -44.07
CA VAL A 80 3.96 12.17 -44.21
C VAL A 80 5.20 12.52 -45.06
N PRO A 81 5.05 13.17 -46.22
CA PRO A 81 6.20 13.54 -47.04
C PRO A 81 7.13 14.52 -46.28
N ASP A 82 8.43 14.36 -46.46
CA ASP A 82 9.49 15.25 -45.93
C ASP A 82 9.48 16.68 -46.55
N THR A 83 8.37 17.12 -47.09
CA THR A 83 8.25 18.44 -47.78
C THR A 83 6.99 19.18 -47.32
N GLU A 84 7.01 19.53 -46.07
CA GLU A 84 6.52 20.81 -45.59
C GLU A 84 7.36 21.13 -44.37
N ILE A 85 8.24 22.13 -44.47
CA ILE A 85 8.70 22.87 -43.29
C ILE A 85 7.44 23.57 -42.76
N ILE A 86 6.55 22.80 -42.14
CA ILE A 86 5.58 23.35 -41.22
C ILE A 86 6.46 23.99 -40.17
N SER A 87 6.38 25.30 -40.04
CA SER A 87 6.91 26.04 -38.91
C SER A 87 6.52 25.21 -37.68
N VAL A 88 7.52 24.54 -37.07
CA VAL A 88 7.28 23.68 -35.89
C VAL A 88 6.65 24.62 -34.88
N GLU A 89 5.32 24.57 -34.75
CA GLU A 89 4.65 25.34 -33.72
C GLU A 89 5.40 25.02 -32.44
N LYS A 90 5.96 26.04 -31.84
CA LYS A 90 6.74 25.92 -30.60
C LYS A 90 5.82 25.36 -29.53
N VAL A 91 5.90 24.05 -29.31
CA VAL A 91 4.95 23.37 -28.43
C VAL A 91 5.29 23.66 -26.98
N SER A 92 4.37 24.34 -26.29
CA SER A 92 4.49 24.64 -24.87
C SER A 92 4.39 23.38 -24.04
N PHE A 93 5.46 23.06 -23.32
CA PHE A 93 5.46 21.98 -22.33
C PHE A 93 4.59 22.31 -21.11
N ILE A 94 4.54 23.57 -20.69
CA ILE A 94 3.71 24.01 -19.56
C ILE A 94 2.22 23.84 -19.88
N LYS A 95 1.78 24.19 -21.10
CA LYS A 95 0.41 23.96 -21.56
C LYS A 95 0.10 22.46 -21.56
N PHE A 96 0.96 21.67 -22.17
CA PHE A 96 0.82 20.20 -22.18
C PHE A 96 0.76 19.62 -20.78
N PHE A 97 1.61 20.07 -19.85
CA PHE A 97 1.59 19.56 -18.47
C PHE A 97 0.25 19.87 -17.79
N LYS A 98 -0.33 21.07 -17.98
CA LYS A 98 -1.66 21.42 -17.46
C LYS A 98 -2.73 20.50 -18.04
N GLU A 99 -2.71 20.24 -19.34
CA GLU A 99 -3.63 19.29 -19.99
C GLU A 99 -3.52 17.87 -19.42
N GLN A 100 -2.30 17.40 -19.14
CA GLN A 100 -2.07 16.12 -18.46
C GLN A 100 -2.65 16.10 -17.03
N LEU A 101 -2.57 17.21 -16.29
CA LEU A 101 -3.21 17.31 -14.98
C LEU A 101 -4.73 17.23 -15.09
N GLU A 102 -5.34 17.90 -16.06
CA GLU A 102 -6.77 17.84 -16.33
C GLU A 102 -7.21 16.43 -16.74
N TYR A 103 -6.46 15.77 -17.63
CA TYR A 103 -6.68 14.39 -18.02
C TYR A 103 -6.70 13.43 -16.81
N LEU A 104 -5.78 13.61 -15.84
CA LEU A 104 -5.77 12.82 -14.62
C LEU A 104 -7.01 13.06 -13.74
N LEU A 105 -7.52 14.29 -13.70
CA LEU A 105 -8.76 14.63 -13.00
C LEU A 105 -9.97 13.98 -13.64
N ILE A 106 -10.11 14.07 -14.96
CA ILE A 106 -11.20 13.44 -15.73
C ILE A 106 -11.21 11.93 -15.50
N ARG A 107 -10.02 11.31 -15.51
CA ARG A 107 -9.84 9.88 -15.23
C ARG A 107 -9.92 9.50 -13.75
N LYS A 108 -10.20 10.45 -12.87
CA LYS A 108 -10.28 10.25 -11.41
C LYS A 108 -9.02 9.60 -10.81
N ARG A 109 -7.86 9.80 -11.45
CA ARG A 109 -6.54 9.35 -10.95
C ARG A 109 -5.96 10.36 -9.95
N LEU A 110 -6.70 10.61 -8.86
CA LEU A 110 -6.48 11.73 -7.95
C LEU A 110 -5.14 11.67 -7.20
N GLY A 111 -4.64 10.49 -6.87
CA GLY A 111 -3.31 10.31 -6.27
C GLY A 111 -2.18 10.74 -7.22
N SER A 112 -2.26 10.34 -8.50
CA SER A 112 -1.32 10.76 -9.55
C SER A 112 -1.42 12.26 -9.81
N TYR A 113 -2.65 12.79 -9.89
CA TYR A 113 -2.90 14.22 -10.01
C TYR A 113 -2.22 15.02 -8.89
N LYS A 114 -2.45 14.65 -7.61
CA LYS A 114 -1.82 15.34 -6.46
C LYS A 114 -0.29 15.32 -6.56
N SER A 115 0.30 14.18 -6.91
CA SER A 115 1.75 14.05 -7.06
C SER A 115 2.30 14.89 -8.21
N GLN A 116 1.65 14.83 -9.39
CA GLN A 116 2.10 15.59 -10.56
C GLN A 116 1.87 17.10 -10.38
N LYS A 117 0.76 17.51 -9.76
CA LYS A 117 0.49 18.92 -9.43
C LYS A 117 1.60 19.51 -8.55
N THR A 118 2.12 18.75 -7.57
CA THR A 118 3.24 19.22 -6.75
C THR A 118 4.51 19.40 -7.58
N GLY A 119 4.83 18.46 -8.47
CA GLY A 119 5.97 18.59 -9.40
C GLY A 119 5.81 19.78 -10.34
N PHE A 120 4.61 19.99 -10.88
CA PHE A 120 4.27 21.15 -11.70
C PHE A 120 4.46 22.48 -10.94
N TYR A 121 4.01 22.56 -9.69
CA TYR A 121 4.19 23.74 -8.84
C TYR A 121 5.66 24.11 -8.67
N HIS A 122 6.52 23.15 -8.38
CA HIS A 122 7.96 23.41 -8.23
C HIS A 122 8.62 23.83 -9.56
N LEU A 123 8.22 23.22 -10.68
CA LEU A 123 8.71 23.63 -12.00
C LEU A 123 8.26 25.05 -12.35
N SER A 124 6.99 25.39 -12.09
CA SER A 124 6.48 26.75 -12.34
C SER A 124 7.21 27.80 -11.51
N ASN A 125 7.46 27.52 -10.22
CA ASN A 125 8.21 28.43 -9.36
C ASN A 125 9.66 28.61 -9.83
N TYR A 126 10.30 27.54 -10.33
CA TYR A 126 11.62 27.62 -10.95
C TYR A 126 11.60 28.54 -12.17
N LEU A 127 10.66 28.36 -13.08
CA LEU A 127 10.52 29.19 -14.27
C LEU A 127 10.28 30.66 -13.88
N THR A 128 9.39 30.92 -12.94
CA THR A 128 9.14 32.27 -12.41
C THR A 128 10.42 32.91 -11.85
N SER A 129 11.25 32.15 -11.13
CA SER A 129 12.54 32.64 -10.62
C SER A 129 13.55 33.02 -11.73
N LYS A 130 13.33 32.52 -12.96
CA LYS A 130 14.10 32.83 -14.16
C LYS A 130 13.42 33.89 -15.03
N GLY A 131 12.35 34.53 -14.56
CA GLY A 131 11.56 35.50 -15.34
C GLY A 131 10.77 34.88 -16.50
N LYS A 132 10.52 33.53 -16.45
CA LYS A 132 9.79 32.82 -17.50
C LYS A 132 8.43 32.37 -16.96
N THR A 133 7.41 32.37 -17.82
CA THR A 133 6.06 31.85 -17.52
C THR A 133 5.74 30.58 -18.32
N ASP A 134 6.53 30.30 -19.36
CA ASP A 134 6.38 29.14 -20.22
C ASP A 134 7.72 28.42 -20.41
N LEU A 135 7.66 27.19 -20.89
CA LEU A 135 8.78 26.35 -21.27
C LEU A 135 8.36 25.53 -22.50
N LEU A 136 9.14 25.63 -23.56
CA LEU A 136 8.92 24.82 -24.76
C LEU A 136 9.58 23.46 -24.63
N PHE A 137 9.05 22.43 -25.29
CA PHE A 137 9.67 21.09 -25.29
C PHE A 137 11.13 21.12 -25.78
N GLU A 138 11.44 21.92 -26.77
CA GLU A 138 12.80 22.08 -27.34
C GLU A 138 13.80 22.73 -26.38
N GLU A 139 13.32 23.56 -25.44
CA GLU A 139 14.16 24.20 -24.42
C GLU A 139 14.54 23.24 -23.28
N ILE A 140 13.91 22.06 -23.20
CA ILE A 140 14.20 21.07 -22.17
C ILE A 140 15.50 20.35 -22.52
N THR A 141 16.58 20.81 -21.92
CA THR A 141 17.93 20.33 -22.13
C THR A 141 18.51 19.70 -20.86
N PRO A 142 19.58 18.90 -20.95
CA PRO A 142 20.26 18.39 -19.75
C PRO A 142 20.72 19.49 -18.79
N LEU A 143 21.10 20.64 -19.32
CA LEU A 143 21.52 21.83 -18.53
C LEU A 143 20.31 22.36 -17.73
N LEU A 144 19.16 22.56 -18.38
CA LEU A 144 17.95 23.04 -17.71
C LEU A 144 17.54 22.10 -16.57
N ILE A 145 17.60 20.77 -16.78
CA ILE A 145 17.26 19.79 -15.75
C ILE A 145 18.22 19.87 -14.56
N ARG A 146 19.52 20.04 -14.81
CA ARG A 146 20.54 20.23 -13.76
C ARG A 146 20.30 21.54 -12.99
N ASP A 147 19.97 22.62 -13.68
CA ASP A 147 19.69 23.92 -13.04
C ASP A 147 18.41 23.86 -12.20
N PHE A 148 17.38 23.14 -12.67
CA PHE A 148 16.18 22.87 -11.87
C PHE A 148 16.49 22.05 -10.61
N GLU A 149 17.33 21.01 -10.71
CA GLU A 149 17.79 20.25 -9.54
C GLU A 149 18.52 21.15 -8.54
N THR A 150 19.42 21.99 -9.03
CA THR A 150 20.18 22.96 -8.21
C THR A 150 19.25 23.96 -7.51
N TYR A 151 18.24 24.46 -8.25
CA TYR A 151 17.21 25.32 -7.67
C TYR A 151 16.43 24.65 -6.54
N LEU A 152 16.03 23.39 -6.73
CA LEU A 152 15.32 22.62 -5.68
C LEU A 152 16.19 22.45 -4.43
N LYS A 153 17.47 22.11 -4.60
CA LYS A 153 18.43 21.99 -3.49
C LYS A 153 18.65 23.32 -2.78
N GLY A 154 18.74 24.41 -3.50
CA GLY A 154 18.83 25.76 -2.93
C GLY A 154 17.58 26.22 -2.18
N LYS A 155 16.44 25.54 -2.39
CA LYS A 155 15.21 25.70 -1.59
C LYS A 155 15.11 24.66 -0.44
N GLU A 156 16.19 24.01 -0.08
CA GLU A 156 16.28 23.02 0.99
C GLU A 156 15.35 21.80 0.80
N VAL A 157 14.95 21.53 -0.45
CA VAL A 157 14.14 20.35 -0.76
C VAL A 157 14.99 19.09 -0.58
N LEU A 158 14.51 18.16 0.23
CA LEU A 158 15.18 16.89 0.49
C LEU A 158 15.47 16.11 -0.79
N ASN A 159 16.64 15.45 -0.86
CA ASN A 159 17.12 14.73 -2.05
C ASN A 159 16.05 13.80 -2.68
N ASN A 160 15.37 12.99 -1.88
CA ASN A 160 14.35 12.07 -2.37
C ASN A 160 13.14 12.80 -2.97
N SER A 161 12.81 14.00 -2.47
CA SER A 161 11.77 14.86 -3.02
C SER A 161 12.21 15.52 -4.33
N CYS A 162 13.46 15.97 -4.42
CA CYS A 162 14.04 16.47 -5.67
C CYS A 162 13.94 15.44 -6.79
N ILE A 163 14.40 14.20 -6.51
CA ILE A 163 14.32 13.07 -7.45
C ILE A 163 12.87 12.81 -7.88
N LYS A 164 11.92 12.84 -6.94
CA LYS A 164 10.51 12.65 -7.23
C LYS A 164 9.96 13.73 -8.18
N TYR A 165 10.31 14.99 -7.98
CA TYR A 165 9.83 16.07 -8.83
C TYR A 165 10.45 16.00 -10.23
N ILE A 166 11.74 15.67 -10.34
CA ILE A 166 12.41 15.45 -11.63
C ILE A 166 11.82 14.24 -12.36
N LYS A 167 11.55 13.13 -11.65
CA LYS A 167 10.86 11.96 -12.25
C LYS A 167 9.45 12.31 -12.74
N THR A 168 8.75 13.18 -12.05
CA THR A 168 7.44 13.67 -12.48
C THR A 168 7.58 14.47 -13.78
N PHE A 169 8.56 15.37 -13.85
CA PHE A 169 8.87 16.12 -15.05
C PHE A 169 9.21 15.18 -16.22
N LYS A 170 10.15 14.24 -16.02
CA LYS A 170 10.51 13.22 -17.02
C LYS A 170 9.31 12.40 -17.48
N SER A 171 8.42 12.01 -16.57
CA SER A 171 7.23 11.24 -16.91
C SER A 171 6.29 11.99 -17.87
N VAL A 172 6.03 13.25 -17.60
CA VAL A 172 5.17 14.09 -18.46
C VAL A 172 5.86 14.41 -19.79
N TYR A 173 7.15 14.71 -19.78
CA TYR A 173 7.93 14.91 -21.00
C TYR A 173 7.88 13.67 -21.91
N ASN A 174 8.17 12.50 -21.36
CA ASN A 174 8.13 11.25 -22.11
C ASN A 174 6.72 10.91 -22.62
N GLN A 175 5.67 11.38 -21.94
CA GLN A 175 4.30 11.25 -22.43
C GLN A 175 4.07 12.10 -23.69
N GLY A 176 4.56 13.34 -23.73
CA GLY A 176 4.50 14.21 -24.90
C GLY A 176 5.24 13.60 -26.10
N VAL A 177 6.43 13.02 -25.85
CA VAL A 177 7.19 12.29 -26.88
C VAL A 177 6.41 11.05 -27.40
N LYS A 178 5.83 10.25 -26.49
CA LYS A 178 5.05 9.06 -26.86
C LYS A 178 3.80 9.39 -27.65
N LEU A 179 3.16 10.52 -27.39
CA LEU A 179 1.99 11.00 -28.11
C LEU A 179 2.32 11.68 -29.44
N GLY A 180 3.61 11.76 -29.81
CA GLY A 180 4.04 12.41 -31.05
C GLY A 180 3.97 13.95 -31.04
N ILE A 181 3.69 14.56 -29.86
CA ILE A 181 3.60 16.03 -29.70
C ILE A 181 4.97 16.69 -29.88
N TYR A 182 6.03 15.97 -29.51
CA TYR A 182 7.40 16.41 -29.69
C TYR A 182 8.30 15.24 -30.11
N GLN A 183 9.14 15.47 -31.10
CA GLN A 183 10.15 14.50 -31.53
C GLN A 183 11.46 14.73 -30.80
N GLN A 184 11.79 13.84 -29.85
CA GLN A 184 12.98 13.92 -29.04
C GLN A 184 14.25 13.67 -29.86
N LYS A 185 15.21 14.60 -29.80
CA LYS A 185 16.54 14.45 -30.43
C LYS A 185 17.54 13.71 -29.53
N SER A 186 17.49 13.96 -28.22
CA SER A 186 18.34 13.32 -27.19
C SER A 186 17.61 13.28 -25.86
N ASP A 187 17.97 12.38 -24.93
CA ASP A 187 17.36 12.33 -23.58
C ASP A 187 17.86 13.51 -22.72
N PRO A 188 17.01 14.50 -22.38
CA PRO A 188 17.40 15.62 -21.55
C PRO A 188 17.66 15.23 -20.09
N PHE A 189 17.28 14.03 -19.67
CA PHE A 189 17.43 13.54 -18.30
C PHE A 189 18.65 12.62 -18.11
N VAL A 190 19.55 12.54 -19.09
CA VAL A 190 20.72 11.64 -19.09
C VAL A 190 21.67 11.89 -17.91
N LEU A 191 21.79 13.13 -17.44
CA LEU A 191 22.70 13.50 -16.34
C LEU A 191 22.13 13.23 -14.95
N ILE A 192 20.84 12.89 -14.83
CA ILE A 192 20.19 12.69 -13.54
C ILE A 192 20.52 11.32 -12.95
N LYS A 193 21.31 11.35 -11.88
CA LYS A 193 21.58 10.16 -11.06
C LYS A 193 20.42 9.94 -10.08
N ASN A 194 19.54 9.00 -10.40
CA ASN A 194 18.37 8.64 -9.57
C ASN A 194 18.77 7.86 -8.29
N LYS A 195 19.80 8.31 -7.56
CA LYS A 195 20.22 7.64 -6.31
C LYS A 195 19.46 8.24 -5.15
N TYR A 196 18.44 7.49 -4.68
CA TYR A 196 17.73 7.83 -3.46
C TYR A 196 18.66 7.77 -2.25
N SER A 197 18.54 8.74 -1.35
CA SER A 197 19.14 8.64 -0.03
C SER A 197 18.39 7.58 0.77
N PRO A 198 19.10 6.66 1.45
CA PRO A 198 18.45 5.69 2.33
C PRO A 198 17.69 6.45 3.43
N VAL A 199 16.53 5.94 3.77
CA VAL A 199 15.72 6.44 4.89
C VAL A 199 15.60 5.31 5.88
N GLU A 200 16.13 5.50 7.08
CA GLU A 200 15.99 4.53 8.16
C GLU A 200 14.51 4.29 8.48
N LYS A 201 14.09 3.04 8.36
CA LYS A 201 12.73 2.64 8.72
C LYS A 201 12.69 2.24 10.19
N LYS A 202 12.25 3.16 11.01
CA LYS A 202 11.99 2.87 12.42
C LYS A 202 10.78 1.95 12.57
N THR A 203 10.81 1.09 13.59
CA THR A 203 9.71 0.20 13.97
C THR A 203 9.51 0.24 15.47
N LEU A 204 8.28 -0.01 15.90
CA LEU A 204 7.99 -0.15 17.33
C LEU A 204 8.50 -1.50 17.81
N LYS A 205 9.14 -1.49 18.97
CA LYS A 205 9.44 -2.71 19.73
C LYS A 205 8.18 -3.20 20.43
N ARG A 206 8.19 -4.45 20.88
CA ARG A 206 7.09 -5.03 21.64
C ARG A 206 6.74 -4.18 22.86
N ILE A 207 7.72 -3.69 23.59
CA ILE A 207 7.54 -2.84 24.76
C ILE A 207 6.78 -1.53 24.45
N ASP A 208 7.03 -0.93 23.29
CA ASP A 208 6.33 0.29 22.86
C ASP A 208 4.85 0.01 22.57
N ILE A 209 4.56 -1.13 21.95
CA ILE A 209 3.18 -1.57 21.68
C ILE A 209 2.47 -1.87 23.01
N GLU A 210 3.14 -2.50 23.98
CA GLU A 210 2.59 -2.76 25.30
C GLU A 210 2.30 -1.45 26.07
N LYS A 211 3.17 -0.42 25.96
CA LYS A 211 2.89 0.92 26.51
C LYS A 211 1.62 1.51 25.92
N ILE A 212 1.44 1.42 24.60
CA ILE A 212 0.22 1.90 23.93
C ILE A 212 -1.00 1.15 24.45
N PHE A 213 -0.93 -0.16 24.62
CA PHE A 213 -2.03 -0.97 25.15
C PHE A 213 -2.41 -0.54 26.57
N LYS A 214 -1.43 -0.38 27.46
CA LYS A 214 -1.63 -0.08 28.88
C LYS A 214 -2.10 1.36 29.15
N THR A 215 -1.77 2.31 28.26
CA THR A 215 -2.22 3.70 28.42
C THR A 215 -3.72 3.81 28.24
N THR A 216 -4.43 4.25 29.26
CA THR A 216 -5.89 4.43 29.25
C THR A 216 -6.26 5.87 28.90
N PHE A 217 -7.37 6.06 28.22
CA PHE A 217 -7.97 7.34 27.88
C PHE A 217 -9.45 7.31 28.18
N ASP A 218 -10.00 8.43 28.61
CA ASP A 218 -11.45 8.59 28.67
C ASP A 218 -12.05 8.44 27.27
N GLU A 219 -13.23 7.87 27.18
CA GLU A 219 -13.92 7.63 25.91
C GLU A 219 -14.22 8.89 25.11
N LYS A 220 -14.38 10.03 25.82
CA LYS A 220 -14.60 11.34 25.23
C LYS A 220 -13.29 11.98 24.74
N ASP A 221 -12.14 11.47 25.16
CA ASP A 221 -10.84 11.93 24.67
C ASP A 221 -10.63 11.43 23.22
N PRO A 222 -10.36 12.31 22.27
CA PRO A 222 -10.02 11.90 20.91
C PRO A 222 -8.91 10.83 20.83
N LEU A 223 -7.99 10.79 21.80
CA LEU A 223 -6.90 9.82 21.84
C LEU A 223 -7.37 8.38 22.07
N TYR A 224 -8.56 8.19 22.69
CA TYR A 224 -9.17 6.87 22.81
C TYR A 224 -9.33 6.20 21.44
N ASN A 225 -9.99 6.89 20.52
CA ASN A 225 -10.19 6.37 19.16
C ASN A 225 -8.88 6.25 18.37
N ILE A 226 -7.97 7.22 18.52
CA ILE A 226 -6.67 7.21 17.83
C ILE A 226 -5.85 6.00 18.24
N LYS A 227 -5.81 5.66 19.53
CA LYS A 227 -5.17 4.46 20.06
C LYS A 227 -5.80 3.20 19.45
N ASN A 228 -7.12 3.10 19.46
CA ASN A 228 -7.84 1.95 18.92
C ASN A 228 -7.57 1.77 17.41
N TYR A 229 -7.57 2.85 16.62
CA TYR A 229 -7.23 2.80 15.20
C TYR A 229 -5.79 2.36 14.95
N PHE A 230 -4.86 2.83 15.76
CA PHE A 230 -3.45 2.50 15.59
C PHE A 230 -3.15 1.05 15.94
N LEU A 231 -3.69 0.56 17.06
CA LEU A 231 -3.60 -0.85 17.43
C LEU A 231 -4.28 -1.74 16.38
N PHE A 232 -5.49 -1.37 15.95
CA PHE A 232 -6.15 -2.09 14.87
C PHE A 232 -5.28 -2.13 13.59
N GLN A 233 -4.64 -1.02 13.20
CA GLN A 233 -3.75 -1.03 12.04
C GLN A 233 -2.60 -2.03 12.17
N ILE A 234 -1.98 -2.11 13.35
CA ILE A 234 -0.89 -3.07 13.59
C ILE A 234 -1.41 -4.50 13.45
N PHE A 235 -2.46 -4.86 14.18
CA PHE A 235 -2.94 -6.25 14.29
C PHE A 235 -3.82 -6.69 13.09
N ALA A 236 -4.32 -5.74 12.31
CA ALA A 236 -4.97 -5.99 11.03
C ALA A 236 -3.97 -6.02 9.86
N GLN A 237 -2.89 -6.79 10.03
CA GLN A 237 -1.86 -7.04 9.01
C GLN A 237 -1.20 -5.76 8.48
N GLY A 238 -1.03 -4.75 9.33
CA GLY A 238 -0.45 -3.47 8.94
C GLY A 238 -1.28 -2.74 7.87
N ILE A 239 -2.61 -2.77 7.99
CA ILE A 239 -3.53 -2.14 7.04
C ILE A 239 -3.17 -0.68 6.79
N ARG A 240 -3.23 -0.23 5.53
CA ARG A 240 -2.94 1.18 5.21
C ARG A 240 -4.01 2.09 5.78
N VAL A 241 -3.63 3.29 6.20
CA VAL A 241 -4.60 4.27 6.74
C VAL A 241 -5.74 4.56 5.75
N SER A 242 -5.46 4.61 4.44
CA SER A 242 -6.50 4.80 3.44
C SER A 242 -7.54 3.68 3.45
N ASP A 243 -7.11 2.46 3.68
CA ASP A 243 -7.98 1.29 3.71
C ASP A 243 -8.72 1.21 5.06
N LEU A 244 -8.04 1.51 6.19
CA LEU A 244 -8.68 1.67 7.51
C LEU A 244 -9.85 2.67 7.46
N LEU A 245 -9.63 3.85 6.86
CA LEU A 245 -10.65 4.90 6.74
C LEU A 245 -11.89 4.44 5.97
N THR A 246 -11.75 3.47 5.06
CA THR A 246 -12.82 3.05 4.16
C THR A 246 -13.45 1.73 4.52
N LEU A 247 -13.02 1.08 5.62
CA LEU A 247 -13.65 -0.15 6.10
C LEU A 247 -15.10 0.08 6.47
N ARG A 248 -15.98 -0.70 5.88
CA ARG A 248 -17.42 -0.73 6.18
C ARG A 248 -17.79 -2.02 6.89
N TRP A 249 -18.88 -1.99 7.63
CA TRP A 249 -19.44 -3.21 8.21
C TRP A 249 -19.71 -4.29 7.17
N GLY A 250 -20.06 -3.90 5.93
CA GLY A 250 -20.22 -4.83 4.81
C GLY A 250 -18.95 -5.56 4.34
N ASN A 251 -17.76 -5.13 4.82
CA ASN A 251 -16.52 -5.85 4.58
C ASN A 251 -16.33 -7.06 5.51
N ILE A 252 -17.15 -7.19 6.55
CA ILE A 252 -17.09 -8.33 7.49
C ILE A 252 -17.90 -9.50 6.90
N LYS A 253 -17.22 -10.59 6.62
CA LYS A 253 -17.80 -11.82 6.06
C LYS A 253 -17.06 -13.04 6.61
N ASP A 254 -17.81 -14.05 7.06
CA ASP A 254 -17.27 -15.36 7.43
C ASP A 254 -16.08 -15.32 8.42
N GLY A 255 -16.14 -14.44 9.44
CA GLY A 255 -15.09 -14.31 10.46
C GLY A 255 -13.83 -13.60 9.99
N GLU A 256 -13.90 -12.86 8.88
CA GLU A 256 -12.78 -12.07 8.34
C GLU A 256 -13.25 -10.72 7.81
N ILE A 257 -12.28 -9.82 7.60
CA ILE A 257 -12.47 -8.54 6.93
C ILE A 257 -12.00 -8.72 5.49
N ASN A 258 -12.90 -8.57 4.52
CA ASN A 258 -12.63 -8.73 3.10
C ASN A 258 -12.88 -7.40 2.36
N PHE A 259 -11.85 -6.83 1.74
CA PHE A 259 -11.93 -5.54 1.08
C PHE A 259 -10.97 -5.42 -0.10
N TYR A 260 -11.22 -4.45 -0.99
CA TYR A 260 -10.29 -4.08 -2.06
C TYR A 260 -9.41 -2.91 -1.61
N GLN A 261 -8.10 -3.11 -1.62
CA GLN A 261 -7.14 -2.07 -1.26
C GLN A 261 -7.30 -0.84 -2.15
N LEU A 262 -7.42 0.35 -1.57
CA LEU A 262 -7.62 1.61 -2.30
C LEU A 262 -6.51 1.86 -3.34
N LYS A 263 -5.27 1.59 -2.98
CA LYS A 263 -4.09 1.89 -3.80
C LYS A 263 -3.86 0.90 -4.95
N THR A 264 -4.05 -0.39 -4.70
CA THR A 264 -3.68 -1.48 -5.64
C THR A 264 -4.88 -2.11 -6.32
N LYS A 265 -6.08 -1.87 -5.80
CA LYS A 265 -7.34 -2.50 -6.23
C LYS A 265 -7.32 -4.03 -6.10
N SER A 266 -6.33 -4.59 -5.42
CA SER A 266 -6.27 -6.01 -5.12
C SER A 266 -7.15 -6.34 -3.91
N GLN A 267 -7.83 -7.48 -3.96
CA GLN A 267 -8.56 -8.02 -2.82
C GLN A 267 -7.60 -8.37 -1.69
N HIS A 268 -7.99 -8.06 -0.46
CA HIS A 268 -7.25 -8.36 0.74
C HIS A 268 -8.18 -8.92 1.81
N ARG A 269 -7.72 -9.95 2.52
CA ARG A 269 -8.49 -10.67 3.53
C ARG A 269 -7.69 -10.68 4.83
N ILE A 270 -8.34 -10.27 5.90
CA ILE A 270 -7.75 -10.21 7.24
C ILE A 270 -8.61 -11.10 8.15
N PRO A 271 -8.11 -12.25 8.60
CA PRO A 271 -8.84 -13.10 9.55
C PRO A 271 -8.98 -12.37 10.90
N PHE A 272 -10.06 -12.63 11.59
CA PHE A 272 -10.24 -12.15 12.95
C PHE A 272 -9.19 -12.74 13.89
N ASN A 273 -8.69 -11.92 14.77
CA ASN A 273 -7.97 -12.30 15.98
C ASN A 273 -8.58 -11.54 17.16
N ASP A 274 -8.26 -11.93 18.38
CA ASP A 274 -8.83 -11.35 19.59
C ASP A 274 -8.75 -9.82 19.62
N ILE A 275 -7.60 -9.26 19.23
CA ILE A 275 -7.37 -7.81 19.26
C ILE A 275 -8.25 -7.10 18.23
N ILE A 276 -8.35 -7.64 17.01
CA ILE A 276 -9.23 -7.10 15.97
C ILE A 276 -10.68 -7.12 16.44
N VAL A 277 -11.13 -8.24 17.02
CA VAL A 277 -12.49 -8.40 17.52
C VAL A 277 -12.78 -7.36 18.61
N LEU A 278 -11.90 -7.23 19.61
CA LEU A 278 -12.05 -6.24 20.67
C LEU A 278 -12.08 -4.81 20.14
N LYS A 279 -11.21 -4.48 19.17
CA LYS A 279 -11.18 -3.13 18.60
C LYS A 279 -12.38 -2.80 17.71
N ILE A 280 -12.98 -3.77 17.03
CA ILE A 280 -14.24 -3.59 16.30
C ILE A 280 -15.42 -3.50 17.28
N ALA A 281 -15.42 -4.31 18.34
CA ALA A 281 -16.49 -4.30 19.35
C ALA A 281 -16.66 -2.93 20.02
N ASP A 282 -15.59 -2.15 20.17
CA ASP A 282 -15.63 -0.76 20.66
C ASP A 282 -16.59 0.16 19.84
N TYR A 283 -16.95 -0.25 18.62
CA TYR A 283 -17.84 0.51 17.71
C TYR A 283 -19.22 -0.14 17.52
N LEU A 284 -19.53 -1.21 18.25
CA LEU A 284 -20.86 -1.75 18.34
C LEU A 284 -21.79 -0.82 19.15
N PRO A 285 -23.12 -0.90 18.97
CA PRO A 285 -24.06 -0.33 19.95
C PRO A 285 -23.72 -0.85 21.35
N ASN A 286 -23.70 0.03 22.34
CA ASN A 286 -23.29 -0.26 23.72
C ASN A 286 -21.92 -0.96 23.83
N ARG A 287 -21.07 -0.86 22.78
CA ARG A 287 -19.69 -1.42 22.74
C ARG A 287 -19.62 -2.91 23.09
N GLY A 288 -20.65 -3.64 22.79
CA GLY A 288 -20.73 -5.05 23.16
C GLY A 288 -20.76 -5.31 24.68
N LEU A 289 -21.09 -4.30 25.50
CA LEU A 289 -21.12 -4.42 26.96
C LEU A 289 -22.06 -5.53 27.45
N ASP A 290 -23.10 -5.85 26.70
CA ASP A 290 -23.99 -6.97 26.97
C ASP A 290 -23.27 -8.32 26.94
N VAL A 291 -22.22 -8.45 26.11
CA VAL A 291 -21.35 -9.63 26.08
C VAL A 291 -20.22 -9.52 27.12
N ILE A 292 -19.59 -8.35 27.22
CA ILE A 292 -18.45 -8.11 28.13
C ILE A 292 -18.86 -8.27 29.59
N ASN A 293 -20.06 -7.79 29.95
CA ASN A 293 -20.61 -7.88 31.31
C ASN A 293 -21.42 -9.15 31.55
N PHE A 294 -21.41 -10.10 30.61
CA PHE A 294 -22.09 -11.38 30.83
C PHE A 294 -21.39 -12.11 31.96
N LYS A 295 -22.19 -12.62 32.92
CA LYS A 295 -21.72 -13.46 34.02
C LYS A 295 -21.68 -14.91 33.59
N PHE A 296 -20.54 -15.54 33.72
CA PHE A 296 -20.33 -16.96 33.50
C PHE A 296 -20.48 -17.67 34.82
N ASN A 297 -21.14 -18.83 34.78
CA ASN A 297 -21.28 -19.75 35.94
C ASN A 297 -20.31 -20.91 35.72
N PHE A 298 -19.45 -21.17 36.69
CA PHE A 298 -18.43 -22.22 36.60
C PHE A 298 -17.93 -22.64 37.99
N ASP A 299 -17.30 -23.80 38.06
CA ASP A 299 -16.70 -24.34 39.30
C ASP A 299 -15.18 -24.29 39.20
N VAL A 300 -14.55 -23.95 40.33
CA VAL A 300 -13.10 -24.03 40.51
C VAL A 300 -12.84 -24.61 41.91
N LEU A 301 -12.13 -25.75 41.98
CA LEU A 301 -11.79 -26.43 43.22
C LEU A 301 -13.05 -26.64 44.12
N ASP A 302 -14.11 -27.22 43.56
CA ASP A 302 -15.40 -27.51 44.21
C ASP A 302 -16.17 -26.27 44.74
N LYS A 303 -15.79 -25.07 44.29
CA LYS A 303 -16.50 -23.83 44.61
C LYS A 303 -17.17 -23.26 43.38
N ASN A 304 -18.43 -22.87 43.54
CA ASN A 304 -19.27 -22.29 42.48
C ASN A 304 -19.04 -20.80 42.38
N TYR A 305 -18.82 -20.26 41.16
CA TYR A 305 -18.61 -18.86 40.87
C TYR A 305 -19.58 -18.34 39.81
N SER A 306 -19.98 -17.08 39.94
CA SER A 306 -20.74 -16.35 38.94
C SER A 306 -20.05 -15.01 38.69
N MET A 307 -19.21 -14.93 37.66
CA MET A 307 -18.32 -13.82 37.42
C MET A 307 -18.35 -13.35 35.95
N THR A 308 -18.13 -12.04 35.72
CA THR A 308 -17.82 -11.51 34.42
C THR A 308 -16.39 -11.88 34.02
N PHE A 309 -16.09 -11.80 32.73
CA PHE A 309 -14.71 -12.08 32.27
C PHE A 309 -13.66 -11.20 32.98
N LYS A 310 -13.98 -9.94 33.23
CA LYS A 310 -13.08 -9.02 33.93
C LYS A 310 -12.83 -9.45 35.39
N GLU A 311 -13.85 -9.88 36.08
CA GLU A 311 -13.71 -10.39 37.44
C GLU A 311 -12.87 -11.67 37.48
N ILE A 312 -12.99 -12.56 36.46
CA ILE A 312 -12.15 -13.76 36.31
C ILE A 312 -10.67 -13.35 36.08
N GLU A 313 -10.44 -12.41 35.15
CA GLU A 313 -9.09 -11.91 34.86
C GLU A 313 -8.43 -11.29 36.11
N ASP A 314 -9.14 -10.41 36.81
CA ASP A 314 -8.65 -9.78 38.03
C ASP A 314 -8.36 -10.81 39.13
N LYS A 315 -9.21 -11.85 39.24
CA LYS A 315 -9.01 -12.94 40.21
C LYS A 315 -7.73 -13.71 39.87
N TYR A 316 -7.54 -14.12 38.62
CA TYR A 316 -6.33 -14.82 38.17
C TYR A 316 -5.06 -14.01 38.42
N GLU A 317 -5.05 -12.71 38.04
CA GLU A 317 -3.90 -11.85 38.23
C GLU A 317 -3.58 -11.60 39.73
N ASN A 318 -4.60 -11.51 40.58
CA ASN A 318 -4.42 -11.41 42.03
C ASN A 318 -3.77 -12.67 42.65
N ILE A 319 -4.20 -13.84 42.20
CA ILE A 319 -3.59 -15.11 42.64
C ILE A 319 -2.13 -15.18 42.17
N ARG A 320 -1.91 -14.92 40.88
CA ARG A 320 -0.59 -14.96 40.26
C ARG A 320 0.40 -13.98 40.86
N SER A 321 0.00 -12.74 41.14
CA SER A 321 0.88 -11.69 41.69
C SER A 321 1.05 -11.73 43.21
N GLY A 322 0.02 -12.22 43.93
CA GLY A 322 -0.01 -12.20 45.40
C GLY A 322 0.91 -13.21 46.07
N ASN A 323 1.35 -14.26 45.38
CA ASN A 323 2.10 -15.37 45.98
C ASN A 323 3.23 -15.91 45.06
N ILE A 324 3.98 -15.01 44.42
CA ILE A 324 5.14 -15.39 43.55
C ILE A 324 6.13 -16.30 44.31
N GLN A 325 6.32 -16.09 45.61
CA GLN A 325 7.21 -16.89 46.41
C GLN A 325 6.78 -18.35 46.50
N LYS A 326 5.46 -18.64 46.68
CA LYS A 326 4.94 -19.99 46.71
C LYS A 326 5.11 -20.71 45.38
N PHE A 327 5.01 -19.98 44.25
CA PHE A 327 5.29 -20.52 42.93
C PHE A 327 6.75 -20.94 42.76
N ILE A 328 7.68 -20.10 43.26
CA ILE A 328 9.13 -20.39 43.22
C ILE A 328 9.48 -21.60 44.10
N GLU A 329 8.81 -21.76 45.24
CA GLU A 329 8.99 -22.86 46.20
C GLU A 329 8.33 -24.16 45.75
N GLY A 330 7.50 -24.14 44.68
CA GLY A 330 6.83 -25.33 44.11
C GLY A 330 5.68 -25.83 44.99
N ASP A 331 4.95 -24.94 45.68
CA ASP A 331 3.76 -25.27 46.45
C ASP A 331 2.70 -25.87 45.52
N GLU A 332 2.50 -27.19 45.64
CA GLU A 332 1.61 -27.96 44.73
C GLU A 332 0.15 -27.49 44.80
N GLU A 333 -0.36 -27.10 45.95
CA GLU A 333 -1.73 -26.62 46.10
C GLU A 333 -1.91 -25.26 45.41
N PHE A 334 -0.95 -24.37 45.56
CA PHE A 334 -0.92 -23.09 44.90
C PHE A 334 -0.79 -23.22 43.38
N VAL A 335 0.06 -24.11 42.86
CA VAL A 335 0.23 -24.37 41.44
C VAL A 335 -1.09 -24.89 40.85
N LYS A 336 -1.78 -25.85 41.51
CA LYS A 336 -3.07 -26.39 41.12
C LYS A 336 -4.17 -25.33 41.09
N GLU A 337 -4.19 -24.42 42.07
CA GLU A 337 -5.16 -23.30 42.07
C GLU A 337 -4.89 -22.37 40.89
N LEU A 338 -3.64 -22.00 40.65
CA LEU A 338 -3.26 -21.12 39.57
C LEU A 338 -3.58 -21.70 38.18
N GLU A 339 -3.28 -22.99 37.97
CA GLU A 339 -3.63 -23.71 36.73
C GLU A 339 -5.14 -23.78 36.51
N SER A 340 -5.92 -24.09 37.54
CA SER A 340 -7.38 -24.15 37.47
C SER A 340 -7.98 -22.78 37.04
N TRP A 341 -7.49 -21.68 37.62
CA TRP A 341 -7.95 -20.36 37.23
C TRP A 341 -7.46 -19.94 35.83
N PHE A 342 -6.29 -20.40 35.41
CA PHE A 342 -5.78 -20.18 34.06
C PHE A 342 -6.64 -20.89 33.00
N GLU A 343 -7.06 -22.10 33.23
CA GLU A 343 -7.97 -22.83 32.34
C GLU A 343 -9.33 -22.14 32.24
N VAL A 344 -9.89 -21.70 33.35
CA VAL A 344 -11.14 -20.93 33.39
C VAL A 344 -11.00 -19.62 32.62
N LEU A 345 -9.92 -18.89 32.84
CA LEU A 345 -9.66 -17.63 32.14
C LEU A 345 -9.61 -17.84 30.61
N ASN A 346 -8.86 -18.84 30.14
CA ASN A 346 -8.75 -19.15 28.71
C ASN A 346 -10.07 -19.55 28.10
N LYS A 347 -10.80 -20.46 28.71
CA LYS A 347 -12.12 -20.91 28.26
C LYS A 347 -13.12 -19.77 28.14
N HIS A 348 -13.18 -18.90 29.15
CA HIS A 348 -14.13 -17.79 29.14
C HIS A 348 -13.70 -16.64 28.23
N LYS A 349 -12.40 -16.48 28.00
CA LYS A 349 -11.89 -15.58 26.96
C LYS A 349 -12.36 -16.00 25.56
N GLU A 350 -12.27 -17.29 25.24
CA GLU A 350 -12.78 -17.81 23.96
C GLU A 350 -14.27 -17.57 23.80
N LEU A 351 -15.06 -17.86 24.85
CA LEU A 351 -16.51 -17.61 24.85
C LEU A 351 -16.85 -16.13 24.69
N LEU A 352 -16.11 -15.24 25.36
CA LEU A 352 -16.25 -13.80 25.19
C LEU A 352 -15.99 -13.37 23.75
N ILE A 353 -14.87 -13.79 23.17
CA ILE A 353 -14.50 -13.46 21.79
C ILE A 353 -15.54 -14.00 20.81
N MET A 354 -15.99 -15.23 20.98
CA MET A 354 -17.07 -15.81 20.15
C MET A 354 -18.37 -15.00 20.24
N GLY A 355 -18.78 -14.61 21.45
CA GLY A 355 -19.95 -13.76 21.66
C GLY A 355 -19.84 -12.40 20.96
N LEU A 356 -18.67 -11.77 21.03
CA LEU A 356 -18.40 -10.51 20.32
C LEU A 356 -18.41 -10.69 18.80
N ILE A 357 -17.86 -11.80 18.28
CA ILE A 357 -17.90 -12.11 16.83
C ILE A 357 -19.35 -12.23 16.35
N VAL A 358 -20.19 -12.95 17.09
CA VAL A 358 -21.62 -13.08 16.74
C VAL A 358 -22.27 -11.69 16.66
N LYS A 359 -22.08 -10.84 17.66
CA LYS A 359 -22.61 -9.46 17.67
C LYS A 359 -22.09 -8.60 16.52
N ILE A 360 -20.80 -8.70 16.23
CA ILE A 360 -20.17 -8.00 15.10
C ILE A 360 -20.81 -8.43 13.78
N VAL A 361 -20.99 -9.74 13.56
CA VAL A 361 -21.60 -10.28 12.34
C VAL A 361 -23.08 -9.89 12.23
N GLU A 362 -23.86 -9.95 13.31
CA GLU A 362 -25.25 -9.48 13.33
C GLU A 362 -25.36 -7.98 13.01
N HIS A 363 -24.50 -7.16 13.63
CA HIS A 363 -24.47 -5.73 13.39
C HIS A 363 -24.07 -5.41 11.95
N SER A 364 -23.10 -6.14 11.41
CA SER A 364 -22.62 -5.95 10.03
C SER A 364 -23.73 -6.17 9.01
N LYS A 365 -24.56 -7.20 9.17
CA LYS A 365 -25.70 -7.49 8.28
C LYS A 365 -26.72 -6.36 8.22
N LYS A 366 -26.88 -5.60 9.30
CA LYS A 366 -27.84 -4.46 9.40
C LYS A 366 -27.26 -3.14 8.95
N ASN A 367 -25.92 -3.02 8.86
CA ASN A 367 -25.22 -1.74 8.66
C ASN A 367 -24.20 -1.78 7.50
N LEU A 368 -24.44 -2.58 6.48
CA LEU A 368 -23.49 -2.87 5.39
C LEU A 368 -22.77 -1.65 4.82
N LYS A 369 -23.46 -0.51 4.69
CA LYS A 369 -22.92 0.72 4.08
C LYS A 369 -22.26 1.68 5.05
N LYS A 370 -22.39 1.47 6.37
CA LYS A 370 -21.77 2.33 7.38
C LYS A 370 -20.31 1.99 7.60
N PHE A 371 -19.51 3.00 7.90
CA PHE A 371 -18.11 2.78 8.27
C PHE A 371 -18.00 2.09 9.63
N ILE A 372 -17.03 1.17 9.78
CA ILE A 372 -16.71 0.54 11.08
C ILE A 372 -16.18 1.62 12.03
N PHE A 373 -15.24 2.42 11.54
CA PHE A 373 -14.62 3.50 12.29
C PHE A 373 -15.22 4.85 11.86
N PRO A 374 -15.78 5.65 12.77
CA PRO A 374 -16.47 6.90 12.44
C PRO A 374 -15.49 8.06 12.17
N ILE A 375 -14.54 7.83 11.25
CA ILE A 375 -13.53 8.81 10.85
C ILE A 375 -14.01 9.63 9.66
N LEU A 376 -14.67 8.95 8.70
CA LEU A 376 -15.31 9.56 7.55
C LEU A 376 -16.81 9.70 7.81
N ASP A 377 -17.44 10.62 7.10
CA ASP A 377 -18.87 10.83 7.15
C ASP A 377 -19.58 9.90 6.16
N ASP A 378 -20.49 9.06 6.64
CA ASP A 378 -21.25 8.11 5.83
C ASP A 378 -22.02 8.79 4.70
N GLU A 379 -22.59 9.99 4.92
CA GLU A 379 -23.38 10.73 3.93
C GLU A 379 -22.51 11.22 2.77
N VAL A 380 -21.27 11.69 3.06
CA VAL A 380 -20.32 12.13 2.03
C VAL A 380 -19.91 10.98 1.11
N PHE A 381 -19.91 9.75 1.60
CA PHE A 381 -19.45 8.59 0.87
C PHE A 381 -20.55 7.58 0.54
N LYS A 382 -21.84 7.95 0.68
CA LYS A 382 -22.97 7.05 0.47
C LYS A 382 -23.02 6.42 -0.93
N ASP A 383 -22.55 7.15 -1.94
CA ASP A 383 -22.53 6.70 -3.34
C ASP A 383 -21.30 5.86 -3.70
N VAL A 384 -20.35 5.66 -2.76
CA VAL A 384 -19.13 4.90 -3.01
C VAL A 384 -19.26 3.50 -2.44
N ASP A 385 -19.20 2.49 -3.28
CA ASP A 385 -19.18 1.10 -2.84
C ASP A 385 -17.75 0.62 -2.65
N PHE A 386 -17.25 0.70 -1.42
CA PHE A 386 -15.90 0.23 -1.06
C PHE A 386 -15.78 -1.31 -0.99
N THR A 387 -16.88 -2.05 -1.15
CA THR A 387 -16.86 -3.51 -1.22
C THR A 387 -16.55 -4.02 -2.63
N SER A 388 -16.59 -3.15 -3.63
CA SER A 388 -16.27 -3.42 -5.04
C SER A 388 -14.87 -2.94 -5.41
N GLU A 389 -14.22 -3.58 -6.37
CA GLU A 389 -12.96 -3.11 -6.95
C GLU A 389 -13.12 -1.84 -7.83
N LYS A 390 -14.32 -1.63 -8.37
CA LYS A 390 -14.61 -0.62 -9.41
C LYS A 390 -15.09 0.72 -8.88
N TYR A 391 -14.88 1.03 -7.60
CA TYR A 391 -15.28 2.33 -7.09
C TYR A 391 -14.32 3.45 -7.52
N THR A 392 -14.87 4.65 -7.64
CA THR A 392 -14.12 5.87 -7.91
C THR A 392 -14.49 6.94 -6.89
N LEU A 393 -13.55 7.82 -6.56
CA LEU A 393 -13.77 8.94 -5.65
C LEU A 393 -13.93 10.24 -6.43
N SER A 394 -14.80 11.12 -5.97
CA SER A 394 -14.77 12.53 -6.37
C SER A 394 -13.53 13.22 -5.79
N LYS A 395 -13.16 14.37 -6.34
CA LYS A 395 -12.08 15.20 -5.81
C LYS A 395 -12.35 15.62 -4.36
N TYR A 396 -13.61 15.93 -4.05
CA TYR A 396 -14.04 16.29 -2.69
C TYR A 396 -13.81 15.13 -1.72
N GLN A 397 -14.29 13.93 -2.02
CA GLN A 397 -14.12 12.73 -1.20
C GLN A 397 -12.64 12.39 -0.99
N PHE A 398 -11.82 12.46 -2.04
CA PHE A 398 -10.38 12.26 -1.94
C PHE A 398 -9.70 13.27 -1.01
N ASN A 399 -10.10 14.55 -1.09
CA ASN A 399 -9.59 15.60 -0.22
C ASN A 399 -10.01 15.37 1.24
N GLN A 400 -11.25 14.94 1.50
CA GLN A 400 -11.72 14.57 2.83
C GLN A 400 -10.86 13.46 3.44
N MET A 401 -10.62 12.37 2.70
CA MET A 401 -9.74 11.29 3.15
C MET A 401 -8.30 11.79 3.43
N SER A 402 -7.76 12.64 2.56
CA SER A 402 -6.43 13.22 2.75
C SER A 402 -6.35 14.10 4.00
N SER A 403 -7.39 14.91 4.26
CA SER A 403 -7.50 15.75 5.45
C SER A 403 -7.58 14.89 6.72
N LYS A 404 -8.47 13.90 6.74
CA LYS A 404 -8.61 12.97 7.88
C LYS A 404 -7.32 12.19 8.17
N THR A 405 -6.59 11.77 7.12
CA THR A 405 -5.26 11.16 7.27
C THR A 405 -4.27 12.12 7.95
N THR A 406 -4.29 13.39 7.56
CA THR A 406 -3.41 14.42 8.17
C THR A 406 -3.75 14.64 9.64
N VAL A 407 -5.04 14.75 9.96
CA VAL A 407 -5.53 14.87 11.34
C VAL A 407 -5.12 13.64 12.16
N TYR A 408 -5.34 12.45 11.63
CA TYR A 408 -4.94 11.19 12.29
C TYR A 408 -3.45 11.18 12.64
N ASN A 409 -2.57 11.50 11.67
CA ASN A 409 -1.13 11.57 11.94
C ASN A 409 -0.74 12.68 12.95
N LYS A 410 -1.49 13.79 13.01
CA LYS A 410 -1.30 14.81 14.03
C LYS A 410 -1.62 14.28 15.43
N TYR A 411 -2.72 13.54 15.57
CA TYR A 411 -3.09 12.95 16.87
C TYR A 411 -2.21 11.78 17.27
N LEU A 412 -1.66 11.02 16.30
CA LEU A 412 -0.65 9.99 16.60
C LEU A 412 0.59 10.55 17.29
N LYS A 413 1.03 11.78 16.96
CA LYS A 413 2.11 12.44 17.69
C LYS A 413 1.74 12.73 19.14
N LYS A 414 0.49 13.16 19.40
CA LYS A 414 0.00 13.37 20.77
C LYS A 414 -0.11 12.05 21.53
N LEU A 415 -0.55 10.98 20.88
CA LEU A 415 -0.56 9.63 21.46
C LEU A 415 0.84 9.19 21.84
N GLN A 416 1.83 9.42 20.98
CA GLN A 416 3.24 9.16 21.22
C GLN A 416 3.73 9.82 22.51
N GLU A 417 3.46 11.12 22.68
CA GLU A 417 3.84 11.90 23.85
C GLU A 417 3.20 11.32 25.13
N LYS A 418 1.91 10.98 25.08
CA LYS A 418 1.17 10.40 26.21
C LYS A 418 1.62 8.98 26.59
N CYS A 419 2.09 8.21 25.61
CA CYS A 419 2.60 6.85 25.84
C CYS A 419 4.12 6.81 26.10
N GLU A 420 4.79 7.96 26.14
CA GLU A 420 6.24 8.08 26.36
C GLU A 420 7.05 7.18 25.41
N ILE A 421 6.80 7.35 24.11
CA ILE A 421 7.46 6.61 23.04
C ILE A 421 8.45 7.51 22.32
N ASP A 422 9.70 7.09 22.18
CA ASP A 422 10.77 7.88 21.55
C ASP A 422 10.63 7.98 20.03
N ILE A 423 9.91 7.04 19.42
CA ILE A 423 9.73 6.95 17.96
C ILE A 423 8.49 7.71 17.54
N VAL A 424 8.61 8.59 16.53
CA VAL A 424 7.49 9.37 16.00
C VAL A 424 6.41 8.46 15.44
N LEU A 425 5.25 8.41 16.08
CA LEU A 425 4.12 7.63 15.61
C LEU A 425 3.52 8.23 14.33
N THR A 426 3.43 7.40 13.31
CA THR A 426 2.75 7.70 12.05
C THR A 426 1.90 6.52 11.62
N SER A 427 0.89 6.75 10.79
CA SER A 427 0.08 5.67 10.24
C SER A 427 0.89 4.64 9.42
N HIS A 428 2.03 5.03 8.88
CA HIS A 428 2.94 4.11 8.18
C HIS A 428 3.78 3.26 9.14
N LEU A 429 4.09 3.81 10.32
CA LEU A 429 4.83 3.09 11.34
C LEU A 429 4.09 1.82 11.81
N ALA A 430 2.75 1.87 11.92
CA ALA A 430 1.94 0.69 12.23
C ALA A 430 2.24 -0.48 11.28
N ARG A 431 2.32 -0.19 9.97
CA ARG A 431 2.63 -1.20 8.94
C ARG A 431 4.09 -1.67 9.01
N HIS A 432 5.04 -0.77 9.26
CA HIS A 432 6.44 -1.14 9.45
C HIS A 432 6.62 -2.04 10.68
N SER A 433 5.95 -1.70 11.79
CA SER A 433 5.99 -2.47 13.03
C SER A 433 5.36 -3.86 12.85
N TYR A 434 4.21 -3.96 12.18
CA TYR A 434 3.64 -5.26 11.84
C TYR A 434 4.61 -6.10 11.00
N THR A 435 5.25 -5.49 10.00
CA THR A 435 6.22 -6.19 9.15
C THR A 435 7.40 -6.71 9.97
N SER A 436 7.94 -5.91 10.89
CA SER A 436 9.02 -6.32 11.80
C SER A 436 8.61 -7.50 12.67
N LEU A 437 7.42 -7.42 13.29
CA LEU A 437 6.87 -8.52 14.11
C LEU A 437 6.68 -9.81 13.30
N MET A 438 6.20 -9.71 12.06
CA MET A 438 6.06 -10.86 11.18
C MET A 438 7.41 -11.46 10.77
N ILE A 439 8.42 -10.65 10.51
CA ILE A 439 9.79 -11.12 10.22
C ILE A 439 10.35 -11.91 11.41
N GLU A 440 10.07 -11.47 12.63
CA GLU A 440 10.51 -12.15 13.85
C GLU A 440 9.76 -13.46 14.10
N SER A 441 8.45 -13.52 13.77
CA SER A 441 7.58 -14.67 14.08
C SER A 441 7.58 -15.76 13.01
N THR A 442 7.94 -15.48 11.75
CA THR A 442 7.82 -16.41 10.61
C THR A 442 9.15 -16.91 10.06
N ASP A 443 10.25 -16.79 10.82
CA ASP A 443 11.60 -17.12 10.36
C ASP A 443 11.92 -16.56 8.96
N LYS A 444 11.40 -15.38 8.67
CA LYS A 444 11.61 -14.60 7.42
C LYS A 444 10.94 -15.20 6.18
N ASP A 445 9.85 -15.93 6.31
CA ASP A 445 9.10 -16.35 5.14
C ASP A 445 8.53 -15.15 4.36
N ILE A 446 9.25 -14.78 3.31
CA ILE A 446 8.96 -13.63 2.46
C ILE A 446 7.58 -13.76 1.79
N TYR A 447 7.17 -14.96 1.44
CA TYR A 447 5.88 -15.20 0.78
C TYR A 447 4.73 -14.93 1.72
N THR A 448 4.76 -15.47 2.92
CA THR A 448 3.75 -15.25 3.96
C THR A 448 3.68 -13.76 4.33
N ILE A 449 4.82 -13.10 4.54
CA ILE A 449 4.87 -11.66 4.83
C ILE A 449 4.32 -10.83 3.67
N SER A 450 4.69 -11.14 2.44
CA SER A 450 4.22 -10.44 1.24
C SER A 450 2.71 -10.56 1.07
N LYS A 451 2.18 -11.75 1.28
CA LYS A 451 0.75 -12.05 1.18
C LYS A 451 -0.05 -11.35 2.28
N SER A 452 0.43 -11.40 3.52
CA SER A 452 -0.22 -10.73 4.65
C SER A 452 -0.26 -9.20 4.49
N LEU A 453 0.75 -8.62 3.85
CA LEU A 453 0.79 -7.18 3.52
C LEU A 453 -0.03 -6.83 2.27
N GLY A 454 -0.49 -7.81 1.50
CA GLY A 454 -1.15 -7.59 0.23
C GLY A 454 -0.25 -6.91 -0.82
N HIS A 455 1.03 -7.30 -0.89
CA HIS A 455 1.94 -6.82 -1.91
C HIS A 455 1.73 -7.60 -3.21
N ALA A 456 1.53 -6.89 -4.32
CA ALA A 456 1.41 -7.49 -5.65
C ALA A 456 2.77 -8.00 -6.19
N ASN A 457 3.89 -7.51 -5.64
CA ASN A 457 5.24 -7.87 -6.07
C ASN A 457 6.13 -8.15 -4.88
N LEU A 458 6.76 -9.32 -4.88
CA LEU A 458 7.71 -9.78 -3.85
C LEU A 458 8.89 -8.83 -3.66
N SER A 459 9.36 -8.15 -4.72
CA SER A 459 10.46 -7.19 -4.63
C SER A 459 10.18 -6.06 -3.62
N THR A 460 8.91 -5.70 -3.44
CA THR A 460 8.51 -4.72 -2.41
C THR A 460 8.78 -5.25 -1.01
N THR A 461 8.50 -6.53 -0.76
CA THR A 461 8.74 -7.18 0.54
C THR A 461 10.23 -7.45 0.74
N GLN A 462 10.96 -7.86 -0.30
CA GLN A 462 12.42 -8.04 -0.24
C GLN A 462 13.14 -6.76 0.17
N HIS A 463 12.71 -5.60 -0.37
CA HIS A 463 13.28 -4.31 0.02
C HIS A 463 12.99 -3.95 1.49
N TYR A 464 11.85 -4.39 2.04
CA TYR A 464 11.59 -4.27 3.48
C TYR A 464 12.52 -5.16 4.30
N ILE A 465 12.66 -6.40 3.91
CA ILE A 465 13.43 -7.41 4.65
C ILE A 465 14.92 -7.09 4.61
N SER A 466 15.46 -6.63 3.48
CA SER A 466 16.88 -6.29 3.38
C SER A 466 17.32 -5.24 4.40
N GLU A 467 16.49 -4.25 4.67
CA GLU A 467 16.79 -3.21 5.67
C GLU A 467 16.78 -3.73 7.12
N PHE A 468 15.96 -4.77 7.42
CA PHE A 468 15.94 -5.41 8.74
C PHE A 468 17.01 -6.48 8.93
N LEU A 469 17.55 -7.00 7.83
CA LEU A 469 18.61 -8.02 7.87
C LEU A 469 19.95 -7.45 8.39
N ASP A 470 20.24 -6.19 8.13
CA ASP A 470 21.51 -5.59 8.52
C ASP A 470 21.68 -5.57 10.06
N GLU A 471 20.66 -5.17 10.83
CA GLU A 471 20.70 -5.23 12.30
C GLU A 471 20.88 -6.65 12.83
N ARG A 472 20.31 -7.64 12.14
CA ARG A 472 20.38 -9.03 12.58
C ARG A 472 21.70 -9.71 12.21
N VAL A 473 22.29 -9.34 11.07
CA VAL A 473 23.65 -9.77 10.72
C VAL A 473 24.62 -9.32 11.80
N PHE A 474 24.49 -8.11 12.32
CA PHE A 474 25.31 -7.65 13.45
C PHE A 474 25.06 -8.46 14.73
N LYS A 475 23.79 -8.76 15.06
CA LYS A 475 23.46 -9.58 16.24
C LYS A 475 23.94 -11.02 16.13
N GLU A 476 23.83 -11.63 14.95
CA GLU A 476 24.29 -13.00 14.72
C GLU A 476 25.83 -13.07 14.69
N ASN A 477 26.50 -12.07 14.10
CA ASN A 477 27.95 -11.93 14.21
C ASN A 477 28.43 -11.74 15.66
N ASP A 478 27.68 -10.99 16.49
CA ASP A 478 27.98 -10.83 17.92
C ASP A 478 27.81 -12.16 18.67
N LYS A 479 26.82 -12.97 18.34
CA LYS A 479 26.66 -14.32 18.89
C LYS A 479 27.82 -15.22 18.47
N LEU A 480 28.17 -15.19 17.16
CA LEU A 480 29.31 -15.92 16.63
C LEU A 480 30.60 -15.54 17.38
N ASN A 481 30.86 -14.24 17.54
CA ASN A 481 32.01 -13.75 18.27
C ASN A 481 32.01 -14.19 19.75
N LYS A 482 30.81 -14.22 20.39
CA LYS A 482 30.70 -14.72 21.77
C LYS A 482 30.96 -16.22 21.89
N THR A 483 30.56 -17.01 20.87
CA THR A 483 30.81 -18.47 20.84
C THR A 483 32.29 -18.80 20.73
N PHE A 484 33.07 -17.93 20.07
CA PHE A 484 34.51 -18.11 19.89
C PHE A 484 35.40 -17.35 20.91
N LYS A 485 34.80 -16.51 21.78
CA LYS A 485 35.56 -15.76 22.79
C LYS A 485 36.35 -16.62 23.78
N ASN A 486 36.04 -17.92 23.88
CA ASN A 486 36.73 -18.88 24.76
C ASN A 486 37.80 -19.69 24.04
N ILE A 487 38.13 -19.36 22.80
CA ILE A 487 39.15 -20.08 22.00
C ILE A 487 40.43 -19.25 21.85
N PHE A 488 40.37 -17.98 22.19
CA PHE A 488 41.54 -17.05 22.26
C PHE A 488 41.71 -16.53 23.72
#